data_27bb5ce5404eae98c0d415ee567bd335
#
_entry.id   27bb5ce5404eae98c0d415ee567bd335
#
_cell.length_a   1.000
_cell.length_b   1.000
_cell.length_c   1.000
_cell.angle_alpha   90.00
_cell.angle_beta   90.00
_cell.angle_gamma   90.00
#
_symmetry.space_group_name_H-M   'P 1'
#
loop_
_entity.id
_entity.type
_entity.pdbx_description
1 polymer ?
#
loop_
_entity_poly.entity_id
_entity_poly.type
_entity_poly.pdbx_seq_one_letter_code
_entity_poly.pdbx_strand_id
1 'polypeptide(L)'
;MVQSRGLGDVYKRQILHKRKNYKESAKCLKLANQLKILIHPSNSDSLIKKSKLLLNESNKANFNFTKQKNNSQSIFIVGMPRSGTTLVESIISMNSEVLDLGEINAFERSFKEWKEKKGKVNLVDLYMKRINKELKSNITTNKWLYNYQYAGIIASQIPNSKIIHCYRNPLDNILSIYRANFPMGNEYTSSLVDCAHIYLDQKRVMNEYKKRYRENIYDLDYELLVKNPDEEIKFLIQWLGWKWDKSYLKPHLNQRSVITASDVQVLSLI
;
A
#
# COMPACT_ATOMS: atom_id res chain seq x y z
N MET A 1 -29.50 -12.45 -9.17
CA MET A 1 -30.15 -12.40 -7.85
C MET A 1 -29.17 -12.33 -6.67
N VAL A 2 -28.14 -13.15 -6.55
CA VAL A 2 -27.19 -13.13 -5.40
C VAL A 2 -26.38 -11.83 -5.36
N GLN A 3 -25.93 -11.33 -6.50
CA GLN A 3 -25.13 -10.10 -6.62
C GLN A 3 -25.91 -8.84 -6.22
N SER A 4 -27.19 -8.76 -6.58
CA SER A 4 -28.06 -7.64 -6.19
C SER A 4 -28.43 -7.66 -4.69
N ARG A 5 -28.56 -8.84 -4.08
CA ARG A 5 -28.73 -8.98 -2.62
C ARG A 5 -27.49 -8.51 -1.86
N GLY A 6 -26.29 -8.90 -2.30
CA GLY A 6 -25.04 -8.48 -1.66
C GLY A 6 -24.85 -6.96 -1.63
N LEU A 7 -25.16 -6.26 -2.72
CA LEU A 7 -25.16 -4.80 -2.78
C LEU A 7 -26.22 -4.17 -1.85
N GLY A 8 -27.43 -4.73 -1.82
CA GLY A 8 -28.49 -4.27 -0.92
C GLY A 8 -28.06 -4.34 0.56
N ASP A 9 -27.40 -5.43 0.97
CA ASP A 9 -26.92 -5.60 2.34
C ASP A 9 -25.78 -4.63 2.70
N VAL A 10 -24.91 -4.26 1.75
CA VAL A 10 -23.88 -3.22 1.96
C VAL A 10 -24.52 -1.87 2.27
N TYR A 11 -25.52 -1.42 1.49
CA TYR A 11 -26.21 -0.15 1.73
C TYR A 11 -27.02 -0.19 3.04
N LYS A 12 -27.76 -1.26 3.28
CA LYS A 12 -28.51 -1.46 4.52
C LYS A 12 -27.60 -1.37 5.75
N ARG A 13 -26.44 -2.01 5.69
CA ARG A 13 -25.41 -1.94 6.74
C ARG A 13 -25.00 -0.49 7.05
N GLN A 14 -24.75 0.33 6.00
CA GLN A 14 -24.33 1.73 6.18
C GLN A 14 -25.42 2.57 6.86
N ILE A 15 -26.69 2.40 6.44
CA ILE A 15 -27.83 3.12 7.02
C ILE A 15 -28.02 2.73 8.50
N LEU A 16 -27.97 1.44 8.80
CA LEU A 16 -28.10 0.93 10.17
C LEU A 16 -26.98 1.44 11.07
N HIS A 17 -25.75 1.50 10.55
CA HIS A 17 -24.62 2.04 11.29
C HIS A 17 -24.80 3.54 11.60
N LYS A 18 -25.20 4.35 10.62
CA LYS A 18 -25.54 5.76 10.83
C LYS A 18 -26.65 5.97 11.87
N ARG A 19 -27.63 5.05 11.92
CA ARG A 19 -28.70 5.03 12.91
C ARG A 19 -28.29 4.43 14.26
N LYS A 20 -26.97 4.14 14.46
CA LYS A 20 -26.41 3.53 15.67
C LYS A 20 -26.97 2.13 16.00
N ASN A 21 -27.64 1.47 15.06
CA ASN A 21 -28.09 0.09 15.19
C ASN A 21 -26.95 -0.87 14.80
N TYR A 22 -25.95 -0.94 15.67
CA TYR A 22 -24.71 -1.67 15.38
C TYR A 22 -24.90 -3.17 15.27
N LYS A 23 -25.82 -3.77 16.05
CA LYS A 23 -26.10 -5.22 16.03
C LYS A 23 -26.61 -5.67 14.67
N GLU A 24 -27.64 -5.02 14.15
CA GLU A 24 -28.20 -5.33 12.83
C GLU A 24 -27.23 -4.95 11.70
N SER A 25 -26.52 -3.84 11.85
CA SER A 25 -25.45 -3.45 10.91
C SER A 25 -24.38 -4.54 10.79
N ALA A 26 -23.93 -5.14 11.91
CA ALA A 26 -22.96 -6.23 11.91
C ALA A 26 -23.48 -7.50 11.23
N LYS A 27 -24.76 -7.84 11.43
CA LYS A 27 -25.39 -8.99 10.74
C LYS A 27 -25.41 -8.78 9.22
N CYS A 28 -25.82 -7.59 8.76
CA CYS A 28 -25.82 -7.27 7.33
C CYS A 28 -24.40 -7.32 6.73
N LEU A 29 -23.40 -6.82 7.46
CA LEU A 29 -22.00 -6.88 7.04
C LEU A 29 -21.51 -8.33 6.87
N LYS A 30 -21.79 -9.17 7.87
CA LYS A 30 -21.42 -10.60 7.82
C LYS A 30 -22.06 -11.29 6.62
N LEU A 31 -23.37 -11.08 6.42
CA LEU A 31 -24.09 -11.67 5.29
C LEU A 31 -23.54 -11.18 3.94
N ALA A 32 -23.32 -9.88 3.78
CA ALA A 32 -22.74 -9.31 2.55
C ALA A 32 -21.38 -9.92 2.22
N ASN A 33 -20.49 -10.08 3.20
CA ASN A 33 -19.16 -10.67 3.00
C ASN A 33 -19.24 -12.18 2.72
N GLN A 34 -20.16 -12.91 3.38
CA GLN A 34 -20.41 -14.32 3.06
C GLN A 34 -20.88 -14.51 1.61
N LEU A 35 -21.79 -13.67 1.14
CA LEU A 35 -22.24 -13.71 -0.25
C LEU A 35 -21.13 -13.38 -1.24
N LYS A 36 -20.25 -12.42 -0.90
CA LYS A 36 -19.08 -12.11 -1.74
C LYS A 36 -18.14 -13.29 -1.89
N ILE A 37 -17.80 -13.98 -0.78
CA ILE A 37 -16.91 -15.16 -0.82
C ILE A 37 -17.52 -16.31 -1.61
N LEU A 38 -18.83 -16.50 -1.57
CA LEU A 38 -19.53 -17.51 -2.36
C LEU A 38 -19.42 -17.24 -3.86
N ILE A 39 -19.45 -15.97 -4.27
CA ILE A 39 -19.34 -15.57 -5.68
C ILE A 39 -17.88 -15.54 -6.13
N HIS A 40 -17.03 -15.00 -5.29
CA HIS A 40 -15.60 -14.83 -5.54
C HIS A 40 -14.81 -15.38 -4.35
N PRO A 41 -14.34 -16.64 -4.43
CA PRO A 41 -13.55 -17.27 -3.38
C PRO A 41 -12.28 -16.47 -3.05
N SER A 42 -11.85 -16.54 -1.78
CA SER A 42 -10.66 -15.84 -1.30
C SER A 42 -9.41 -16.25 -2.09
N ASN A 43 -8.58 -15.25 -2.36
CA ASN A 43 -7.29 -15.41 -3.05
C ASN A 43 -6.08 -15.37 -2.10
N SER A 44 -6.31 -15.49 -0.79
CA SER A 44 -5.27 -15.36 0.25
C SER A 44 -4.10 -16.32 0.03
N ASP A 45 -4.37 -17.60 -0.24
CA ASP A 45 -3.33 -18.61 -0.44
C ASP A 45 -2.41 -18.28 -1.62
N SER A 46 -2.98 -17.78 -2.72
CA SER A 46 -2.20 -17.40 -3.89
C SER A 46 -1.30 -16.19 -3.60
N LEU A 47 -1.78 -15.22 -2.84
CA LEU A 47 -1.02 -14.06 -2.41
C LEU A 47 0.14 -14.45 -1.48
N ILE A 48 -0.11 -15.32 -0.50
CA ILE A 48 0.91 -15.83 0.43
C ILE A 48 1.96 -16.65 -0.32
N LYS A 49 1.54 -17.52 -1.25
CA LYS A 49 2.44 -18.28 -2.10
C LYS A 49 3.34 -17.37 -2.94
N LYS A 50 2.77 -16.31 -3.52
CA LYS A 50 3.52 -15.30 -4.28
C LYS A 50 4.54 -14.59 -3.40
N SER A 51 4.16 -14.18 -2.17
CA SER A 51 5.08 -13.56 -1.20
C SER A 51 6.29 -14.45 -0.91
N LYS A 52 6.07 -15.75 -0.66
CA LYS A 52 7.15 -16.72 -0.39
C LYS A 52 8.10 -16.86 -1.59
N LEU A 53 7.56 -16.94 -2.81
CA LEU A 53 8.35 -17.05 -4.02
C LEU A 53 9.23 -15.80 -4.23
N LEU A 54 8.67 -14.62 -4.07
CA LEU A 54 9.39 -13.35 -4.26
C LEU A 54 10.44 -13.12 -3.18
N LEU A 55 10.16 -13.50 -1.93
CA LEU A 55 11.15 -13.48 -0.85
C LEU A 55 12.33 -14.37 -1.18
N ASN A 56 12.09 -15.61 -1.65
CA ASN A 56 13.15 -16.53 -2.05
C ASN A 56 13.94 -16.01 -3.26
N GLU A 57 13.28 -15.41 -4.23
CA GLU A 57 13.98 -14.77 -5.37
C GLU A 57 14.88 -13.65 -4.93
N SER A 58 14.36 -12.77 -4.07
CA SER A 58 15.14 -11.67 -3.48
C SER A 58 16.38 -12.17 -2.70
N ASN A 59 16.34 -13.39 -2.14
CA ASN A 59 17.46 -13.99 -1.42
C ASN A 59 18.54 -14.59 -2.35
N LYS A 60 18.13 -15.09 -3.52
CA LYS A 60 19.03 -15.77 -4.46
C LYS A 60 19.76 -14.83 -5.40
N ALA A 61 19.23 -13.66 -5.58
CA ALA A 61 19.71 -12.75 -6.58
C ALA A 61 20.93 -11.96 -6.09
N ASN A 62 22.12 -12.42 -6.46
CA ASN A 62 23.26 -11.54 -6.67
C ASN A 62 22.94 -10.68 -7.91
N PHE A 63 22.09 -9.70 -7.72
CA PHE A 63 21.80 -8.74 -8.77
C PHE A 63 23.08 -7.89 -8.97
N ASN A 64 23.77 -8.09 -10.08
CA ASN A 64 24.92 -7.26 -10.44
C ASN A 64 24.44 -5.83 -10.64
N PHE A 65 24.72 -4.99 -9.65
CA PHE A 65 24.44 -3.57 -9.70
C PHE A 65 25.26 -2.90 -10.80
N THR A 66 24.67 -2.53 -11.88
CA THR A 66 25.16 -1.35 -12.59
C THR A 66 24.68 -0.14 -11.79
N LYS A 67 25.56 0.49 -11.02
CA LYS A 67 25.29 1.78 -10.36
C LYS A 67 25.02 2.83 -11.44
N GLN A 68 23.80 2.85 -11.97
CA GLN A 68 23.35 4.02 -12.70
C GLN A 68 23.22 5.16 -11.68
N LYS A 69 24.00 6.22 -11.87
CA LYS A 69 23.81 7.49 -11.16
C LYS A 69 22.51 8.12 -11.63
N ASN A 70 21.41 7.61 -11.14
CA ASN A 70 20.12 8.25 -11.36
C ASN A 70 19.83 9.09 -10.12
N ASN A 71 19.73 10.40 -10.28
CA ASN A 71 19.47 11.34 -9.18
C ASN A 71 17.98 11.32 -8.76
N SER A 72 17.13 10.59 -9.49
CA SER A 72 15.71 10.51 -9.15
C SER A 72 15.45 9.58 -7.94
N GLN A 73 14.58 10.01 -7.05
CA GLN A 73 14.15 9.27 -5.87
C GLN A 73 12.79 8.60 -6.14
N SER A 74 12.73 7.28 -5.95
CA SER A 74 11.48 6.52 -6.06
C SER A 74 11.00 6.07 -4.70
N ILE A 75 9.84 6.56 -4.27
CA ILE A 75 9.24 6.27 -2.96
C ILE A 75 8.09 5.28 -3.15
N PHE A 76 8.19 4.13 -2.49
CA PHE A 76 7.15 3.11 -2.50
C PHE A 76 6.43 3.11 -1.14
N ILE A 77 5.12 3.36 -1.15
CA ILE A 77 4.30 3.32 0.05
C ILE A 77 3.61 1.96 0.07
N VAL A 78 3.91 1.15 1.06
CA VAL A 78 3.41 -0.21 1.20
C VAL A 78 2.79 -0.43 2.58
N GLY A 79 1.90 -1.38 2.67
CA GLY A 79 1.20 -1.70 3.91
C GLY A 79 -0.06 -2.49 3.62
N MET A 80 -0.75 -2.94 4.67
CA MET A 80 -2.11 -3.45 4.49
C MET A 80 -3.04 -2.33 4.02
N PRO A 81 -4.08 -2.61 3.24
CA PRO A 81 -5.15 -1.64 3.05
C PRO A 81 -5.62 -1.09 4.40
N ARG A 82 -6.00 0.19 4.46
CA ARG A 82 -6.50 0.85 5.70
C ARG A 82 -5.46 1.02 6.81
N SER A 83 -4.18 0.95 6.52
CA SER A 83 -3.08 1.21 7.47
C SER A 83 -2.54 2.66 7.43
N GLY A 84 -3.26 3.59 6.81
CA GLY A 84 -2.86 5.00 6.75
C GLY A 84 -2.02 5.39 5.52
N THR A 85 -1.82 4.48 4.56
CA THR A 85 -1.01 4.71 3.36
C THR A 85 -1.45 5.93 2.55
N THR A 86 -2.75 6.22 2.46
CA THR A 86 -3.28 7.41 1.78
C THR A 86 -2.94 8.71 2.52
N LEU A 87 -3.00 8.71 3.85
CA LEU A 87 -2.60 9.86 4.67
C LEU A 87 -1.10 10.16 4.46
N VAL A 88 -0.26 9.13 4.49
CA VAL A 88 1.18 9.28 4.25
C VAL A 88 1.48 9.84 2.86
N GLU A 89 0.81 9.32 1.83
CA GLU A 89 0.94 9.84 0.47
C GLU A 89 0.53 11.32 0.39
N SER A 90 -0.58 11.70 1.03
CA SER A 90 -1.03 13.10 1.08
C SER A 90 -0.03 14.01 1.81
N ILE A 91 0.62 13.53 2.89
CA ILE A 91 1.65 14.26 3.62
C ILE A 91 2.87 14.52 2.74
N ILE A 92 3.46 13.47 2.16
CA ILE A 92 4.69 13.62 1.37
C ILE A 92 4.45 14.35 0.05
N SER A 93 3.24 14.28 -0.50
CA SER A 93 2.83 15.01 -1.70
C SER A 93 2.60 16.51 -1.46
N MET A 94 2.73 17.00 -0.22
CA MET A 94 2.84 18.44 0.06
C MET A 94 4.15 19.04 -0.48
N ASN A 95 5.17 18.23 -0.72
CA ASN A 95 6.35 18.63 -1.47
C ASN A 95 5.99 18.75 -2.96
N SER A 96 6.10 19.94 -3.52
CA SER A 96 5.75 20.24 -4.91
C SER A 96 6.61 19.49 -5.95
N GLU A 97 7.80 19.02 -5.55
CA GLU A 97 8.69 18.22 -6.40
C GLU A 97 8.26 16.75 -6.49
N VAL A 98 7.30 16.32 -5.68
CA VAL A 98 6.80 14.93 -5.70
C VAL A 98 5.76 14.76 -6.80
N LEU A 99 5.97 13.80 -7.67
CA LEU A 99 4.95 13.30 -8.59
C LEU A 99 4.31 12.06 -8.00
N ASP A 100 3.05 12.17 -7.68
CA ASP A 100 2.23 11.08 -7.20
C ASP A 100 1.75 10.21 -8.38
N LEU A 101 2.14 8.93 -8.37
CA LEU A 101 1.71 7.95 -9.36
C LEU A 101 0.45 7.17 -8.91
N GLY A 102 0.03 7.32 -7.66
CA GLY A 102 -1.11 6.62 -7.08
C GLY A 102 -0.92 5.10 -6.99
N GLU A 103 -2.02 4.37 -7.15
CA GLU A 103 -2.07 2.91 -7.01
C GLU A 103 -1.80 2.20 -8.34
N ILE A 104 -0.61 2.38 -8.90
CA ILE A 104 -0.21 1.71 -10.15
C ILE A 104 0.68 0.49 -9.90
N ASN A 105 0.38 -0.61 -10.59
CA ASN A 105 1.15 -1.86 -10.52
C ASN A 105 2.37 -1.88 -11.48
N ALA A 106 2.98 -0.71 -11.71
CA ALA A 106 4.05 -0.55 -12.69
C ALA A 106 5.26 -1.45 -12.40
N PHE A 107 5.67 -1.57 -11.10
CA PHE A 107 6.81 -2.40 -10.73
C PHE A 107 6.52 -3.89 -10.97
N GLU A 108 5.38 -4.38 -10.52
CA GLU A 108 4.97 -5.77 -10.74
C GLU A 108 4.94 -6.14 -12.22
N ARG A 109 4.39 -5.27 -13.07
CA ARG A 109 4.35 -5.48 -14.53
C ARG A 109 5.75 -5.48 -15.14
N SER A 110 6.64 -4.59 -14.67
CA SER A 110 8.02 -4.54 -15.13
C SER A 110 8.79 -5.80 -14.72
N PHE A 111 8.57 -6.28 -13.50
CA PHE A 111 9.19 -7.49 -13.02
C PHE A 111 8.71 -8.75 -13.79
N LYS A 112 7.42 -8.85 -14.09
CA LYS A 112 6.89 -9.93 -14.93
C LYS A 112 7.55 -9.92 -16.32
N GLU A 113 7.58 -8.77 -16.99
CA GLU A 113 8.22 -8.63 -18.30
C GLU A 113 9.72 -8.96 -18.25
N TRP A 114 10.41 -8.55 -17.20
CA TRP A 114 11.82 -8.87 -16.98
C TRP A 114 12.04 -10.40 -16.89
N LYS A 115 11.17 -11.10 -16.17
CA LYS A 115 11.20 -12.57 -16.03
C LYS A 115 10.92 -13.26 -17.37
N GLU A 116 9.93 -12.82 -18.13
CA GLU A 116 9.60 -13.35 -19.47
C GLU A 116 10.78 -13.19 -20.43
N LYS A 117 11.49 -12.08 -20.36
CA LYS A 117 12.70 -11.80 -21.12
C LYS A 117 13.96 -12.45 -20.56
N LYS A 118 13.84 -13.33 -19.54
CA LYS A 118 14.95 -14.06 -18.88
C LYS A 118 16.10 -13.14 -18.45
N GLY A 119 15.79 -11.92 -17.98
CA GLY A 119 16.80 -10.95 -17.52
C GLY A 119 17.65 -10.30 -18.62
N LYS A 120 17.32 -10.50 -19.91
CA LYS A 120 18.05 -9.89 -21.03
C LYS A 120 17.88 -8.37 -21.13
N VAL A 121 16.96 -7.79 -20.38
CA VAL A 121 16.67 -6.36 -20.31
C VAL A 121 16.89 -5.87 -18.87
N ASN A 122 17.17 -4.58 -18.71
CA ASN A 122 17.33 -4.01 -17.38
C ASN A 122 15.94 -3.78 -16.71
N LEU A 123 15.76 -4.26 -15.48
CA LEU A 123 14.51 -4.09 -14.74
C LEU A 123 14.22 -2.62 -14.42
N VAL A 124 15.26 -1.84 -14.10
CA VAL A 124 15.14 -0.40 -13.82
C VAL A 124 14.60 0.33 -15.06
N ASP A 125 15.16 0.04 -16.23
CA ASP A 125 14.74 0.67 -17.48
C ASP A 125 13.28 0.35 -17.82
N LEU A 126 12.86 -0.90 -17.59
CA LEU A 126 11.46 -1.29 -17.76
C LEU A 126 10.53 -0.53 -16.82
N TYR A 127 10.93 -0.39 -15.54
CA TYR A 127 10.15 0.35 -14.56
C TYR A 127 10.10 1.83 -14.91
N MET A 128 11.25 2.45 -15.15
CA MET A 128 11.35 3.87 -15.51
C MET A 128 10.56 4.17 -16.79
N LYS A 129 10.65 3.34 -17.82
CA LYS A 129 9.84 3.48 -19.04
C LYS A 129 8.33 3.46 -18.76
N ARG A 130 7.86 2.67 -17.78
CA ARG A 130 6.44 2.58 -17.45
C ARG A 130 5.92 3.79 -16.69
N ILE A 131 6.77 4.42 -15.87
CA ILE A 131 6.40 5.60 -15.08
C ILE A 131 6.75 6.91 -15.80
N ASN A 132 7.67 6.87 -16.78
CA ASN A 132 8.26 8.06 -17.41
C ASN A 132 7.41 8.72 -18.51
N LYS A 133 6.17 8.27 -18.73
CA LYS A 133 5.41 8.82 -19.87
C LYS A 133 5.26 10.36 -19.88
N GLU A 134 5.50 11.04 -18.72
CA GLU A 134 5.39 12.51 -18.61
C GLU A 134 6.17 13.11 -17.42
N LEU A 135 7.30 12.49 -16.99
CA LEU A 135 8.00 12.94 -15.78
C LEU A 135 8.66 14.30 -15.93
N LYS A 136 8.08 15.30 -15.29
CA LYS A 136 8.72 16.60 -15.00
C LYS A 136 9.40 16.66 -13.62
N SER A 137 9.38 15.55 -12.86
CA SER A 137 9.84 15.50 -11.46
C SER A 137 10.91 14.44 -11.24
N ASN A 138 11.86 14.74 -10.34
CA ASN A 138 12.90 13.81 -9.90
C ASN A 138 12.47 12.94 -8.72
N ILE A 139 11.30 13.17 -8.14
CA ILE A 139 10.76 12.41 -7.00
C ILE A 139 9.40 11.81 -7.39
N THR A 140 9.25 10.51 -7.25
CA THR A 140 7.99 9.83 -7.53
C THR A 140 7.49 9.06 -6.32
N THR A 141 6.18 8.98 -6.12
CA THR A 141 5.55 8.04 -5.19
C THR A 141 4.76 6.99 -5.94
N ASN A 142 4.77 5.76 -5.43
CA ASN A 142 3.96 4.65 -5.93
C ASN A 142 3.33 3.95 -4.72
N LYS A 143 2.01 4.02 -4.61
CA LYS A 143 1.25 3.46 -3.51
C LYS A 143 0.51 2.17 -3.91
N TRP A 144 1.10 1.34 -4.76
CA TRP A 144 0.61 -0.01 -5.00
C TRP A 144 0.93 -0.89 -3.80
N LEU A 145 -0.06 -1.18 -2.97
CA LEU A 145 0.13 -1.81 -1.66
C LEU A 145 0.84 -3.16 -1.74
N TYR A 146 0.59 -3.94 -2.80
CA TYR A 146 1.25 -5.23 -3.04
C TYR A 146 2.73 -5.13 -3.40
N ASN A 147 3.29 -3.92 -3.56
CA ASN A 147 4.74 -3.73 -3.67
C ASN A 147 5.49 -4.21 -2.42
N TYR A 148 4.82 -4.45 -1.28
CA TYR A 148 5.45 -5.08 -0.12
C TYR A 148 6.06 -6.43 -0.46
N GLN A 149 5.44 -7.21 -1.36
CA GLN A 149 5.95 -8.51 -1.80
C GLN A 149 7.28 -8.39 -2.56
N TYR A 150 7.50 -7.26 -3.20
CA TYR A 150 8.68 -6.93 -4.00
C TYR A 150 9.69 -6.04 -3.27
N ALA A 151 9.47 -5.69 -1.99
CA ALA A 151 10.26 -4.65 -1.31
C ALA A 151 11.77 -4.95 -1.31
N GLY A 152 12.18 -6.20 -1.16
CA GLY A 152 13.60 -6.58 -1.24
C GLY A 152 14.18 -6.42 -2.66
N ILE A 153 13.41 -6.72 -3.70
CA ILE A 153 13.83 -6.55 -5.09
C ILE A 153 13.88 -5.06 -5.43
N ILE A 154 12.91 -4.27 -4.98
CA ILE A 154 12.88 -2.82 -5.14
C ILE A 154 14.11 -2.20 -4.49
N ALA A 155 14.37 -2.50 -3.22
CA ALA A 155 15.49 -1.96 -2.46
C ALA A 155 16.85 -2.33 -3.07
N SER A 156 16.95 -3.52 -3.68
CA SER A 156 18.17 -3.99 -4.31
C SER A 156 18.39 -3.49 -5.74
N GLN A 157 17.32 -3.19 -6.49
CA GLN A 157 17.40 -2.92 -7.93
C GLN A 157 17.13 -1.47 -8.30
N ILE A 158 16.20 -0.79 -7.62
CA ILE A 158 15.84 0.59 -7.95
C ILE A 158 16.80 1.55 -7.23
N PRO A 159 17.64 2.29 -7.95
CA PRO A 159 18.55 3.27 -7.36
C PRO A 159 17.78 4.31 -6.56
N ASN A 160 18.32 4.73 -5.41
CA ASN A 160 17.72 5.74 -4.54
C ASN A 160 16.24 5.46 -4.19
N SER A 161 15.89 4.14 -4.08
CA SER A 161 14.55 3.77 -3.65
C SER A 161 14.39 3.93 -2.15
N LYS A 162 13.23 4.43 -1.74
CA LYS A 162 12.77 4.51 -0.36
C LYS A 162 11.43 3.78 -0.24
N ILE A 163 11.26 3.00 0.82
CA ILE A 163 10.05 2.21 1.05
C ILE A 163 9.47 2.61 2.41
N ILE A 164 8.28 3.17 2.41
CA ILE A 164 7.54 3.51 3.64
C ILE A 164 6.57 2.37 3.91
N HIS A 165 6.85 1.61 4.97
CA HIS A 165 6.00 0.52 5.43
C HIS A 165 5.04 1.02 6.49
N CYS A 166 3.80 1.27 6.09
CA CYS A 166 2.73 1.67 6.99
C CYS A 166 2.15 0.44 7.67
N TYR A 167 2.07 0.47 8.99
CA TYR A 167 1.40 -0.55 9.79
C TYR A 167 0.46 0.07 10.83
N ARG A 168 -0.48 -0.71 11.27
CA ARG A 168 -1.54 -0.31 12.19
C ARG A 168 -1.83 -1.44 13.16
N ASN A 169 -2.50 -1.14 14.30
CA ASN A 169 -3.02 -2.17 15.18
C ASN A 169 -3.75 -3.26 14.36
N PRO A 170 -3.39 -4.54 14.50
CA PRO A 170 -3.89 -5.61 13.64
C PRO A 170 -5.42 -5.77 13.70
N LEU A 171 -6.02 -5.65 14.89
CA LEU A 171 -7.47 -5.82 15.05
C LEU A 171 -8.24 -4.68 14.38
N ASP A 172 -7.78 -3.44 14.59
CA ASP A 172 -8.39 -2.26 13.96
C ASP A 172 -8.22 -2.26 12.45
N ASN A 173 -7.04 -2.68 11.98
CA ASN A 173 -6.76 -2.77 10.56
C ASN A 173 -7.64 -3.82 9.88
N ILE A 174 -7.66 -5.06 10.40
CA ILE A 174 -8.45 -6.17 9.86
C ILE A 174 -9.94 -5.84 9.88
N LEU A 175 -10.45 -5.27 10.97
CA LEU A 175 -11.85 -4.86 11.04
C LEU A 175 -12.16 -3.75 10.02
N SER A 176 -11.27 -2.79 9.86
CA SER A 176 -11.42 -1.71 8.88
C SER A 176 -11.43 -2.24 7.44
N ILE A 177 -10.58 -3.23 7.14
CA ILE A 177 -10.56 -3.93 5.85
C ILE A 177 -11.89 -4.67 5.63
N TYR A 178 -12.31 -5.49 6.57
CA TYR A 178 -13.51 -6.30 6.48
C TYR A 178 -14.78 -5.46 6.30
N ARG A 179 -14.81 -4.23 6.84
CA ARG A 179 -15.91 -3.27 6.71
C ARG A 179 -15.92 -2.52 5.38
N ALA A 180 -14.80 -2.45 4.69
CA ALA A 180 -14.70 -1.76 3.42
C ALA A 180 -15.18 -2.64 2.26
N ASN A 181 -15.64 -1.99 1.18
CA ASN A 181 -16.02 -2.67 -0.04
C ASN A 181 -14.88 -2.56 -1.05
N PHE A 182 -14.02 -3.56 -1.11
CA PHE A 182 -12.91 -3.57 -2.06
C PHE A 182 -13.34 -4.11 -3.42
N PRO A 183 -12.70 -3.63 -4.51
CA PRO A 183 -12.92 -4.15 -5.87
C PRO A 183 -12.35 -5.57 -6.00
N MET A 184 -12.64 -6.21 -7.14
CA MET A 184 -12.08 -7.52 -7.52
C MET A 184 -10.54 -7.52 -7.42
N GLY A 185 -9.97 -8.67 -7.11
CA GLY A 185 -8.55 -8.84 -6.84
C GLY A 185 -8.17 -8.75 -5.35
N ASN A 186 -9.15 -8.42 -4.49
CA ASN A 186 -8.99 -8.30 -3.05
C ASN A 186 -10.00 -9.20 -2.30
N GLU A 187 -10.27 -10.39 -2.80
CA GLU A 187 -11.34 -11.28 -2.31
C GLU A 187 -11.13 -11.70 -0.86
N TYR A 188 -9.87 -11.81 -0.41
CA TYR A 188 -9.53 -12.10 0.99
C TYR A 188 -10.12 -11.08 1.99
N THR A 189 -10.41 -9.86 1.55
CA THR A 189 -10.94 -8.78 2.42
C THR A 189 -12.35 -9.07 2.96
N SER A 190 -13.04 -10.05 2.39
CA SER A 190 -14.36 -10.50 2.82
C SER A 190 -14.32 -11.60 3.88
N SER A 191 -13.13 -12.03 4.32
CA SER A 191 -12.90 -13.00 5.39
C SER A 191 -11.99 -12.42 6.46
N LEU A 192 -12.42 -12.39 7.72
CA LEU A 192 -11.59 -11.94 8.84
C LEU A 192 -10.34 -12.83 9.01
N VAL A 193 -10.50 -14.13 8.80
CA VAL A 193 -9.41 -15.10 8.91
C VAL A 193 -8.38 -14.88 7.82
N ASP A 194 -8.82 -14.69 6.58
CA ASP A 194 -7.92 -14.47 5.45
C ASP A 194 -7.24 -13.11 5.54
N CYS A 195 -7.95 -12.07 6.01
CA CYS A 195 -7.33 -10.78 6.37
C CYS A 195 -6.20 -10.96 7.39
N ALA A 196 -6.42 -11.78 8.43
CA ALA A 196 -5.40 -12.05 9.44
C ALA A 196 -4.20 -12.83 8.85
N HIS A 197 -4.44 -13.82 8.00
CA HIS A 197 -3.38 -14.56 7.32
C HIS A 197 -2.53 -13.65 6.43
N ILE A 198 -3.15 -12.76 5.64
CA ILE A 198 -2.42 -11.80 4.80
C ILE A 198 -1.67 -10.77 5.66
N TYR A 199 -2.27 -10.29 6.76
CA TYR A 199 -1.59 -9.39 7.70
C TYR A 199 -0.31 -10.03 8.27
N LEU A 200 -0.41 -11.28 8.74
CA LEU A 200 0.73 -12.02 9.29
C LEU A 200 1.80 -12.30 8.23
N ASP A 201 1.39 -12.67 7.02
CA ASP A 201 2.33 -12.87 5.91
C ASP A 201 3.07 -11.58 5.56
N GLN A 202 2.38 -10.47 5.43
CA GLN A 202 2.99 -9.16 5.17
C GLN A 202 3.99 -8.79 6.27
N LYS A 203 3.59 -8.90 7.54
CA LYS A 203 4.47 -8.63 8.68
C LYS A 203 5.74 -9.49 8.63
N ARG A 204 5.59 -10.79 8.35
CA ARG A 204 6.71 -11.73 8.21
C ARG A 204 7.64 -11.31 7.07
N VAL A 205 7.10 -11.07 5.89
CA VAL A 205 7.86 -10.72 4.68
C VAL A 205 8.61 -9.40 4.88
N MET A 206 7.94 -8.37 5.40
CA MET A 206 8.57 -7.07 5.66
C MET A 206 9.67 -7.17 6.72
N ASN A 207 9.49 -8.00 7.76
CA ASN A 207 10.54 -8.23 8.75
C ASN A 207 11.79 -8.88 8.14
N GLU A 208 11.64 -9.83 7.21
CA GLU A 208 12.77 -10.43 6.51
C GLU A 208 13.49 -9.42 5.61
N TYR A 209 12.75 -8.56 4.89
CA TYR A 209 13.35 -7.51 4.07
C TYR A 209 14.08 -6.46 4.91
N LYS A 210 13.54 -6.07 6.07
CA LYS A 210 14.18 -5.10 6.97
C LYS A 210 15.51 -5.57 7.53
N LYS A 211 15.73 -6.87 7.71
CA LYS A 211 17.01 -7.42 8.14
C LYS A 211 18.16 -7.08 7.17
N ARG A 212 17.85 -6.88 5.89
CA ARG A 212 18.84 -6.64 4.82
C ARG A 212 18.83 -5.23 4.26
N TYR A 213 17.69 -4.57 4.31
CA TYR A 213 17.45 -3.28 3.63
C TYR A 213 16.90 -2.23 4.59
N ARG A 214 17.38 -2.23 5.85
CA ARG A 214 16.87 -1.31 6.87
C ARG A 214 16.98 0.16 6.49
N GLU A 215 18.05 0.55 5.81
CA GLU A 215 18.29 1.93 5.36
C GLU A 215 17.29 2.39 4.29
N ASN A 216 16.75 1.42 3.52
CA ASN A 216 15.77 1.69 2.48
C ASN A 216 14.33 1.65 3.00
N ILE A 217 14.08 1.06 4.18
CA ILE A 217 12.71 0.80 4.68
C ILE A 217 12.48 1.58 5.98
N TYR A 218 11.51 2.48 5.94
CA TYR A 218 11.01 3.22 7.09
C TYR A 218 9.73 2.56 7.61
N ASP A 219 9.68 2.31 8.92
CA ASP A 219 8.47 1.82 9.59
C ASP A 219 7.66 3.00 10.09
N LEU A 220 6.44 3.13 9.61
CA LEU A 220 5.52 4.18 10.02
C LEU A 220 4.33 3.57 10.76
N ASP A 221 4.24 3.87 12.05
CA ASP A 221 3.13 3.48 12.91
C ASP A 221 1.99 4.48 12.76
N TYR A 222 0.82 3.98 12.30
CA TYR A 222 -0.35 4.82 12.09
C TYR A 222 -0.87 5.44 13.39
N GLU A 223 -0.88 4.68 14.49
CA GLU A 223 -1.35 5.16 15.79
C GLU A 223 -0.46 6.28 16.32
N LEU A 224 0.87 6.14 16.19
CA LEU A 224 1.82 7.19 16.57
C LEU A 224 1.67 8.42 15.68
N LEU A 225 1.55 8.22 14.36
CA LEU A 225 1.34 9.32 13.41
C LEU A 225 0.10 10.15 13.75
N VAL A 226 -1.00 9.51 14.13
CA VAL A 226 -2.25 10.23 14.48
C VAL A 226 -2.14 10.88 15.87
N LYS A 227 -1.43 10.25 16.81
CA LYS A 227 -1.26 10.76 18.17
C LYS A 227 -0.27 11.92 18.26
N ASN A 228 0.84 11.82 17.53
CA ASN A 228 1.96 12.76 17.59
C ASN A 228 2.39 13.18 16.15
N PRO A 229 1.51 13.80 15.36
CA PRO A 229 1.76 14.05 13.94
C PRO A 229 3.00 14.91 13.68
N ASP A 230 3.25 15.94 14.51
CA ASP A 230 4.38 16.85 14.33
C ASP A 230 5.73 16.13 14.41
N GLU A 231 5.87 15.21 15.32
CA GLU A 231 7.11 14.48 15.56
C GLU A 231 7.30 13.39 14.51
N GLU A 232 6.29 12.57 14.29
CA GLU A 232 6.34 11.44 13.34
C GLU A 232 6.57 11.91 11.90
N ILE A 233 5.91 13.01 11.50
CA ILE A 233 6.11 13.59 10.17
C ILE A 233 7.52 14.18 10.04
N LYS A 234 8.05 14.86 11.07
CA LYS A 234 9.44 15.35 11.05
C LYS A 234 10.45 14.22 10.84
N PHE A 235 10.29 13.11 11.57
CA PHE A 235 11.18 11.95 11.41
C PHE A 235 11.10 11.37 10.01
N LEU A 236 9.89 11.23 9.46
CA LEU A 236 9.71 10.76 8.09
C LEU A 236 10.39 11.66 7.06
N ILE A 237 10.17 12.99 7.14
CA ILE A 237 10.75 13.98 6.22
C ILE A 237 12.28 13.98 6.32
N GLN A 238 12.82 13.92 7.54
CA GLN A 238 14.27 13.81 7.77
C GLN A 238 14.85 12.52 7.16
N TRP A 239 14.16 11.37 7.34
CA TRP A 239 14.61 10.11 6.76
C TRP A 239 14.57 10.10 5.22
N LEU A 240 13.62 10.84 4.61
CA LEU A 240 13.57 11.05 3.17
C LEU A 240 14.71 11.94 2.67
N GLY A 241 15.44 12.62 3.57
CA GLY A 241 16.50 13.57 3.25
C GLY A 241 15.99 14.94 2.81
N TRP A 242 14.73 15.28 3.16
CA TRP A 242 14.10 16.53 2.74
C TRP A 242 14.18 17.61 3.80
N LYS A 243 14.10 18.86 3.34
CA LYS A 243 13.98 20.01 4.24
C LYS A 243 12.60 20.02 4.88
N TRP A 244 12.57 20.26 6.21
CA TRP A 244 11.31 20.41 6.93
C TRP A 244 10.54 21.67 6.50
N ASP A 245 9.23 21.51 6.28
CA ASP A 245 8.28 22.59 6.07
C ASP A 245 6.98 22.30 6.83
N LYS A 246 6.36 23.36 7.39
CA LYS A 246 5.11 23.24 8.15
C LYS A 246 3.91 22.80 7.28
N SER A 247 4.00 22.93 5.97
CA SER A 247 2.94 22.48 5.05
C SER A 247 2.69 20.97 5.17
N TYR A 248 3.72 20.17 5.51
CA TYR A 248 3.54 18.72 5.73
C TYR A 248 2.53 18.38 6.82
N LEU A 249 2.25 19.31 7.75
CA LEU A 249 1.22 19.14 8.79
C LEU A 249 -0.20 19.47 8.30
N LYS A 250 -0.34 19.87 7.04
CA LYS A 250 -1.64 20.29 6.47
C LYS A 250 -2.00 19.49 5.21
N PRO A 251 -1.98 18.14 5.24
CA PRO A 251 -2.24 17.31 4.07
C PRO A 251 -3.66 17.51 3.51
N HIS A 252 -4.61 17.98 4.31
CA HIS A 252 -5.96 18.34 3.87
C HIS A 252 -6.01 19.54 2.90
N LEU A 253 -4.96 20.36 2.85
CA LEU A 253 -4.82 21.45 1.88
C LEU A 253 -4.22 20.98 0.55
N ASN A 254 -3.87 19.71 0.42
CA ASN A 254 -3.37 19.17 -0.83
C ASN A 254 -4.49 19.19 -1.88
N GLN A 255 -4.28 19.97 -2.96
CA GLN A 255 -5.25 20.11 -4.04
C GLN A 255 -5.34 18.90 -4.98
N ARG A 256 -4.48 17.88 -4.77
CA ARG A 256 -4.49 16.67 -5.59
C ARG A 256 -5.71 15.83 -5.22
N SER A 257 -6.42 15.34 -6.24
CA SER A 257 -7.55 14.44 -6.04
C SER A 257 -7.05 13.09 -5.49
N VAL A 258 -7.49 12.76 -4.29
CA VAL A 258 -7.22 11.44 -3.68
C VAL A 258 -8.33 10.50 -4.15
N ILE A 259 -8.03 9.57 -5.04
CA ILE A 259 -9.00 8.59 -5.57
C ILE A 259 -8.82 7.25 -4.83
N THR A 260 -9.19 7.18 -3.56
CA THR A 260 -9.13 5.91 -2.81
C THR A 260 -10.33 5.75 -1.86
N ALA A 261 -10.58 4.53 -1.40
CA ALA A 261 -11.63 4.25 -0.40
C ALA A 261 -11.42 4.98 0.96
N SER A 262 -10.37 5.77 1.09
CA SER A 262 -9.99 6.50 2.31
C SER A 262 -10.15 8.02 2.22
N ASP A 263 -10.61 8.56 1.08
CA ASP A 263 -10.68 10.00 0.79
C ASP A 263 -11.38 10.81 1.89
N VAL A 264 -12.57 10.36 2.28
CA VAL A 264 -13.37 11.06 3.30
C VAL A 264 -12.68 11.10 4.67
N GLN A 265 -11.83 10.11 4.97
CA GLN A 265 -11.13 10.03 6.26
C GLN A 265 -9.89 10.93 6.30
N VAL A 266 -9.17 11.07 5.20
CA VAL A 266 -7.98 11.94 5.12
C VAL A 266 -8.38 13.40 5.28
N LEU A 267 -9.53 13.80 4.73
CA LEU A 267 -10.05 15.17 4.80
C LEU A 267 -10.66 15.53 6.17
N SER A 268 -10.92 14.54 7.04
CA SER A 268 -11.60 14.74 8.33
C SER A 268 -10.72 14.49 9.57
N LEU A 269 -9.45 14.08 9.41
CA LEU A 269 -8.61 13.60 10.50
C LEU A 269 -7.60 14.64 11.04
N ILE A 270 -7.62 15.88 10.53
CA ILE A 270 -6.71 16.94 11.00
C ILE A 270 -7.49 18.21 11.26
#